data_b305add15400fd86ef37a675177fcabb
#
_entry.id   b305add15400fd86ef37a675177fcabb
#
_cell.length_a   1.000
_cell.length_b   1.000
_cell.length_c   1.000
_cell.angle_alpha   90.00
_cell.angle_beta   90.00
_cell.angle_gamma   90.00
#
_symmetry.space_group_name_H-M   'P 1'
#
loop_
_entity.id
_entity.type
_entity.pdbx_description
1 polymer ?
#
loop_
_entity_poly.entity_id
_entity_poly.type
_entity_poly.pdbx_seq_one_letter_code
_entity_poly.pdbx_strand_id
1 'polypeptide(L)'
;MKPTMEILERIKKNSEENKDEVFTRIYRYLLRPDIYFVAYQNLYSNNGASTKGVDDDTADGFSEAKIERIIKCLEDESYQPKPFRRVYIKKPNGKMRPLGIPSFTDKLVQEAVRIILEAIYEPIFMDTSHGFRPNRSCHTALQSVKYEFRGARWFIEGDIKGCFDNINHNVLVSCINKKIKDARFTKLIYKFLKAGFVDDFVYNNTYSGCAQGGIISPILAN
;
A
#
# COMPACT_ATOMS: atom_id res chain seq x y z
N MET A 1 -22.98 15.51 3.14
CA MET A 1 -21.67 15.16 3.76
C MET A 1 -20.60 15.41 2.70
N LYS A 2 -19.44 16.03 3.07
CA LYS A 2 -18.36 16.25 2.06
C LYS A 2 -17.82 14.91 1.58
N PRO A 3 -17.53 14.76 0.27
CA PRO A 3 -16.87 13.54 -0.26
C PRO A 3 -15.53 13.27 0.44
N THR A 4 -15.16 11.99 0.57
CA THR A 4 -13.90 11.63 1.24
C THR A 4 -12.70 12.22 0.49
N MET A 5 -12.72 12.27 -0.82
CA MET A 5 -11.62 12.83 -1.61
C MET A 5 -11.34 14.30 -1.30
N GLU A 6 -12.39 15.13 -1.13
CA GLU A 6 -12.20 16.54 -0.70
C GLU A 6 -11.53 16.65 0.68
N ILE A 7 -11.85 15.71 1.58
CA ILE A 7 -11.22 15.67 2.91
C ILE A 7 -9.76 15.27 2.79
N LEU A 8 -9.44 14.30 1.93
CA LEU A 8 -8.07 13.84 1.70
C LEU A 8 -7.22 14.90 1.02
N GLU A 9 -7.77 15.69 0.10
CA GLU A 9 -7.08 16.84 -0.48
C GLU A 9 -6.71 17.88 0.59
N ARG A 10 -7.59 18.11 1.56
CA ARG A 10 -7.26 18.99 2.70
C ARG A 10 -6.18 18.38 3.60
N ILE A 11 -6.22 17.06 3.84
CA ILE A 11 -5.16 16.36 4.60
C ILE A 11 -3.82 16.50 3.88
N LYS A 12 -3.81 16.32 2.57
CA LYS A 12 -2.63 16.48 1.73
C LYS A 12 -2.05 17.88 1.86
N LYS A 13 -2.90 18.91 1.73
CA LYS A 13 -2.50 20.29 1.89
C LYS A 13 -1.93 20.58 3.29
N ASN A 14 -2.58 20.11 4.35
CA ASN A 14 -2.08 20.26 5.71
C ASN A 14 -0.71 19.59 5.89
N SER A 15 -0.51 18.40 5.30
CA SER A 15 0.79 17.69 5.35
C SER A 15 1.88 18.43 4.59
N GLU A 16 1.53 19.11 3.48
CA GLU A 16 2.45 19.90 2.68
C GLU A 16 2.87 21.19 3.41
N GLU A 17 1.90 21.89 4.04
CA GLU A 17 2.14 23.12 4.78
C GLU A 17 2.87 22.90 6.11
N ASN A 18 2.63 21.76 6.76
CA ASN A 18 3.24 21.42 8.04
C ASN A 18 3.78 19.96 8.04
N LYS A 19 5.09 19.83 7.81
CA LYS A 19 5.77 18.53 7.80
C LYS A 19 5.74 17.80 9.14
N ASP A 20 5.45 18.46 10.23
CA ASP A 20 5.36 17.90 11.58
C ASP A 20 3.90 17.60 12.01
N GLU A 21 2.94 17.88 11.12
CA GLU A 21 1.52 17.58 11.37
C GLU A 21 1.33 16.11 11.75
N VAL A 22 0.54 15.89 12.81
CA VAL A 22 0.19 14.55 13.29
C VAL A 22 -1.30 14.30 13.08
N PHE A 23 -1.60 13.26 12.34
CA PHE A 23 -2.95 12.89 11.98
C PHE A 23 -3.55 11.90 12.99
N THR A 24 -4.73 12.25 13.49
CA THR A 24 -5.52 11.43 14.39
C THR A 24 -6.86 11.08 13.76
N ARG A 25 -7.50 10.00 14.23
CA ARG A 25 -8.87 9.63 13.84
C ARG A 25 -9.07 9.45 12.33
N ILE A 26 -8.03 9.02 11.61
CA ILE A 26 -8.09 8.80 10.15
C ILE A 26 -8.78 7.50 9.79
N TYR A 27 -8.84 6.53 10.71
CA TYR A 27 -9.55 5.25 10.51
C TYR A 27 -11.01 5.46 10.10
N ARG A 28 -11.66 6.54 10.58
CA ARG A 28 -13.05 6.88 10.23
C ARG A 28 -13.30 7.05 8.73
N TYR A 29 -12.26 7.35 7.94
CA TYR A 29 -12.41 7.48 6.49
C TYR A 29 -12.55 6.12 5.80
N LEU A 30 -12.08 5.05 6.41
CA LEU A 30 -12.30 3.67 5.94
C LEU A 30 -13.75 3.19 6.21
N LEU A 31 -14.51 3.89 7.05
CA LEU A 31 -15.92 3.58 7.33
C LEU A 31 -16.88 4.32 6.38
N ARG A 32 -16.35 4.95 5.34
CA ARG A 32 -17.14 5.72 4.37
C ARG A 32 -17.26 4.94 3.05
N PRO A 33 -18.47 4.74 2.52
CA PRO A 33 -18.65 3.98 1.28
C PRO A 33 -17.95 4.59 0.07
N ASP A 34 -17.90 5.93 0.00
CA ASP A 34 -17.40 6.65 -1.18
C ASP A 34 -15.91 6.37 -1.49
N ILE A 35 -15.08 6.07 -0.49
CA ILE A 35 -13.67 5.70 -0.74
C ILE A 35 -13.54 4.38 -1.50
N TYR A 36 -14.46 3.43 -1.30
CA TYR A 36 -14.42 2.12 -1.95
C TYR A 36 -14.81 2.17 -3.42
N PHE A 37 -15.65 3.12 -3.82
CA PHE A 37 -15.92 3.36 -5.24
C PHE A 37 -14.67 3.88 -5.96
N VAL A 38 -13.93 4.81 -5.33
CA VAL A 38 -12.65 5.29 -5.86
C VAL A 38 -11.62 4.16 -5.88
N ALA A 39 -11.52 3.38 -4.80
CA ALA A 39 -10.63 2.22 -4.72
C ALA A 39 -10.95 1.20 -5.82
N TYR A 40 -12.23 0.91 -6.06
CA TYR A 40 -12.65 0.03 -7.14
C TYR A 40 -12.25 0.56 -8.51
N GLN A 41 -12.51 1.84 -8.78
CA GLN A 41 -12.16 2.48 -10.05
C GLN A 41 -10.65 2.38 -10.33
N ASN A 42 -9.81 2.64 -9.32
CA ASN A 42 -8.36 2.52 -9.43
C ASN A 42 -7.90 1.09 -9.71
N LEU A 43 -8.54 0.10 -9.08
CA LEU A 43 -8.18 -1.30 -9.23
C LEU A 43 -8.69 -1.91 -10.54
N TYR A 44 -9.92 -1.54 -10.96
CA TYR A 44 -10.56 -2.11 -12.14
C TYR A 44 -9.78 -1.84 -13.43
N SER A 45 -9.13 -0.69 -13.52
CA SER A 45 -8.28 -0.32 -14.66
C SER A 45 -6.98 -1.15 -14.77
N ASN A 46 -6.64 -1.92 -13.72
CA ASN A 46 -5.41 -2.69 -13.70
C ASN A 46 -5.64 -4.14 -14.17
N ASN A 47 -4.68 -4.69 -14.92
CA ASN A 47 -4.72 -6.07 -15.42
C ASN A 47 -4.85 -7.13 -14.29
N GLY A 48 -4.54 -6.78 -13.05
CA GLY A 48 -4.67 -7.65 -11.88
C GLY A 48 -6.07 -7.70 -11.26
N ALA A 49 -7.05 -6.93 -11.77
CA ALA A 49 -8.40 -6.85 -11.20
C ALA A 49 -9.12 -8.21 -11.14
N SER A 50 -9.02 -8.99 -12.21
CA SER A 50 -9.63 -10.33 -12.34
C SER A 50 -8.77 -11.46 -11.76
N THR A 51 -7.57 -11.15 -11.25
CA THR A 51 -6.67 -12.18 -10.71
C THR A 51 -7.11 -12.58 -9.31
N LYS A 52 -7.51 -13.85 -9.16
CA LYS A 52 -7.97 -14.45 -7.90
C LYS A 52 -6.83 -14.54 -6.88
N GLY A 53 -7.15 -14.26 -5.62
CA GLY A 53 -6.29 -14.53 -4.47
C GLY A 53 -6.34 -16.00 -4.06
N VAL A 54 -6.49 -16.26 -2.76
CA VAL A 54 -6.74 -17.60 -2.19
C VAL A 54 -8.19 -18.05 -2.33
N ASP A 55 -9.05 -17.16 -2.76
CA ASP A 55 -10.49 -17.36 -2.99
C ASP A 55 -10.87 -16.97 -4.43
N ASP A 56 -12.15 -17.18 -4.76
CA ASP A 56 -12.72 -16.85 -6.07
C ASP A 56 -13.17 -15.38 -6.19
N ASP A 57 -12.86 -14.54 -5.21
CA ASP A 57 -13.26 -13.14 -5.19
C ASP A 57 -12.47 -12.32 -6.24
N THR A 58 -13.21 -11.66 -7.12
CA THR A 58 -12.67 -10.82 -8.21
C THR A 58 -13.42 -9.49 -8.31
N ALA A 59 -12.95 -8.61 -9.21
CA ALA A 59 -13.59 -7.32 -9.46
C ALA A 59 -15.06 -7.45 -9.88
N ASP A 60 -15.45 -8.52 -10.55
CA ASP A 60 -16.83 -8.75 -11.03
C ASP A 60 -17.82 -8.92 -9.87
N GLY A 61 -17.33 -9.33 -8.69
CA GLY A 61 -18.14 -9.42 -7.47
C GLY A 61 -18.31 -8.12 -6.69
N PHE A 62 -17.92 -6.97 -7.25
CA PHE A 62 -18.08 -5.67 -6.59
C PHE A 62 -19.55 -5.27 -6.48
N SER A 63 -19.97 -4.84 -5.30
CA SER A 63 -21.35 -4.40 -5.03
C SER A 63 -21.41 -3.53 -3.77
N GLU A 64 -22.48 -2.75 -3.62
CA GLU A 64 -22.74 -1.98 -2.40
C GLU A 64 -22.82 -2.89 -1.17
N ALA A 65 -23.48 -4.04 -1.27
CA ALA A 65 -23.55 -5.01 -0.19
C ALA A 65 -22.18 -5.56 0.22
N LYS A 66 -21.19 -5.62 -0.69
CA LYS A 66 -19.80 -5.95 -0.34
C LYS A 66 -19.17 -4.83 0.44
N ILE A 67 -19.36 -3.57 0.03
CA ILE A 67 -18.84 -2.40 0.74
C ILE A 67 -19.41 -2.34 2.17
N GLU A 68 -20.71 -2.52 2.33
CA GLU A 68 -21.36 -2.54 3.64
C GLU A 68 -20.79 -3.61 4.57
N ARG A 69 -20.55 -4.82 4.05
CA ARG A 69 -19.92 -5.91 4.82
C ARG A 69 -18.49 -5.55 5.24
N ILE A 70 -17.69 -4.96 4.34
CA ILE A 70 -16.34 -4.50 4.65
C ILE A 70 -16.39 -3.45 5.77
N ILE A 71 -17.25 -2.44 5.62
CA ILE A 71 -17.38 -1.34 6.59
C ILE A 71 -17.80 -1.91 7.95
N LYS A 72 -18.79 -2.79 8.00
CA LYS A 72 -19.22 -3.44 9.25
C LYS A 72 -18.08 -4.16 9.96
N CYS A 73 -17.30 -4.98 9.22
CA CYS A 73 -16.14 -5.68 9.79
C CYS A 73 -15.01 -4.72 10.22
N LEU A 74 -14.87 -3.57 9.57
CA LEU A 74 -13.92 -2.55 9.99
C LEU A 74 -14.43 -1.78 11.22
N GLU A 75 -15.74 -1.50 11.30
CA GLU A 75 -16.38 -0.79 12.41
C GLU A 75 -16.24 -1.55 13.73
N ASP A 76 -16.50 -2.85 13.72
CA ASP A 76 -16.38 -3.74 14.87
C ASP A 76 -14.96 -4.33 15.06
N GLU A 77 -14.00 -3.95 14.22
CA GLU A 77 -12.60 -4.44 14.19
C GLU A 77 -12.44 -5.95 13.93
N SER A 78 -13.49 -6.64 13.51
CA SER A 78 -13.44 -8.07 13.17
C SER A 78 -12.76 -8.37 11.85
N TYR A 79 -12.50 -7.35 11.01
CA TYR A 79 -11.85 -7.53 9.72
C TYR A 79 -10.50 -8.24 9.88
N GLN A 80 -10.35 -9.35 9.16
CA GLN A 80 -9.12 -10.14 9.07
C GLN A 80 -8.74 -10.31 7.60
N PRO A 81 -7.57 -9.80 7.17
CA PRO A 81 -7.06 -10.05 5.83
C PRO A 81 -6.85 -11.54 5.60
N LYS A 82 -7.15 -11.99 4.39
CA LYS A 82 -6.82 -13.35 3.96
C LYS A 82 -5.33 -13.48 3.63
N PRO A 83 -4.75 -14.66 3.72
CA PRO A 83 -3.37 -14.87 3.29
C PRO A 83 -3.22 -14.57 1.80
N PHE A 84 -2.04 -14.13 1.39
CA PHE A 84 -1.73 -13.94 -0.03
C PHE A 84 -1.58 -15.28 -0.73
N ARG A 85 -2.08 -15.41 -1.96
CA ARG A 85 -1.74 -16.55 -2.81
C ARG A 85 -0.36 -16.32 -3.42
N ARG A 86 0.59 -17.22 -3.16
CA ARG A 86 1.94 -17.16 -3.68
C ARG A 86 1.96 -17.65 -5.13
N VAL A 87 2.62 -16.89 -5.99
CA VAL A 87 2.97 -17.28 -7.36
C VAL A 87 4.41 -16.89 -7.64
N TYR A 88 5.03 -17.54 -8.62
CA TYR A 88 6.42 -17.27 -8.98
C TYR A 88 6.53 -16.77 -10.41
N ILE A 89 7.22 -15.65 -10.60
CA ILE A 89 7.49 -15.06 -11.92
C ILE A 89 8.97 -15.23 -12.24
N LYS A 90 9.28 -15.77 -13.41
CA LYS A 90 10.66 -15.95 -13.85
C LYS A 90 11.28 -14.60 -14.22
N LYS A 91 12.44 -14.28 -13.65
CA LYS A 91 13.25 -13.11 -14.00
C LYS A 91 14.10 -13.38 -15.24
N PRO A 92 14.59 -12.33 -15.96
CA PRO A 92 15.49 -12.52 -17.10
C PRO A 92 16.75 -13.31 -16.78
N ASN A 93 17.25 -13.22 -15.54
CA ASN A 93 18.42 -13.96 -15.07
C ASN A 93 18.11 -15.42 -14.63
N GLY A 94 16.93 -15.94 -14.95
CA GLY A 94 16.50 -17.30 -14.63
C GLY A 94 16.01 -17.52 -13.18
N LYS A 95 16.23 -16.59 -12.27
CA LYS A 95 15.75 -16.69 -10.87
C LYS A 95 14.23 -16.47 -10.81
N MET A 96 13.59 -17.10 -9.84
CA MET A 96 12.16 -16.90 -9.58
C MET A 96 11.95 -15.72 -8.63
N ARG A 97 10.93 -14.90 -8.94
CA ARG A 97 10.49 -13.82 -8.07
C ARG A 97 9.16 -14.22 -7.43
N PRO A 98 9.08 -14.34 -6.10
CA PRO A 98 7.81 -14.60 -5.43
C PRO A 98 6.92 -13.35 -5.52
N LEU A 99 5.65 -13.57 -5.83
CA LEU A 99 4.61 -12.54 -5.85
C LEU A 99 3.45 -13.01 -5.00
N GLY A 100 2.92 -12.14 -4.14
CA GLY A 100 1.73 -12.41 -3.33
C GLY A 100 0.51 -11.74 -3.96
N ILE A 101 -0.53 -12.51 -4.22
CA ILE A 101 -1.80 -12.01 -4.78
C ILE A 101 -2.83 -11.98 -3.66
N PRO A 102 -3.29 -10.79 -3.20
CA PRO A 102 -4.35 -10.69 -2.21
C PRO A 102 -5.73 -11.01 -2.82
N SER A 103 -6.71 -11.37 -1.99
CA SER A 103 -8.11 -11.46 -2.40
C SER A 103 -8.61 -10.09 -2.89
N PHE A 104 -9.68 -10.06 -3.68
CA PHE A 104 -10.15 -8.78 -4.22
C PHE A 104 -10.71 -7.87 -3.11
N THR A 105 -11.39 -8.42 -2.12
CA THR A 105 -11.82 -7.68 -0.94
C THR A 105 -10.63 -7.04 -0.22
N ASP A 106 -9.52 -7.78 -0.04
CA ASP A 106 -8.31 -7.23 0.57
C ASP A 106 -7.64 -6.17 -0.32
N LYS A 107 -7.68 -6.33 -1.66
CA LYS A 107 -7.21 -5.28 -2.59
C LYS A 107 -7.99 -3.98 -2.39
N LEU A 108 -9.34 -4.06 -2.26
CA LEU A 108 -10.18 -2.88 -2.02
C LEU A 108 -9.83 -2.16 -0.71
N VAL A 109 -9.68 -2.90 0.39
CA VAL A 109 -9.33 -2.31 1.68
C VAL A 109 -7.91 -1.75 1.66
N GLN A 110 -6.95 -2.48 1.08
CA GLN A 110 -5.58 -1.98 0.91
C GLN A 110 -5.52 -0.72 0.05
N GLU A 111 -6.32 -0.63 -1.01
CA GLU A 111 -6.37 0.55 -1.87
C GLU A 111 -6.96 1.75 -1.12
N ALA A 112 -8.02 1.56 -0.35
CA ALA A 112 -8.56 2.61 0.51
C ALA A 112 -7.52 3.10 1.54
N VAL A 113 -6.77 2.19 2.16
CA VAL A 113 -5.64 2.52 3.05
C VAL A 113 -4.54 3.26 2.29
N ARG A 114 -4.18 2.82 1.07
CA ARG A 114 -3.16 3.45 0.22
C ARG A 114 -3.51 4.89 -0.11
N ILE A 115 -4.77 5.16 -0.50
CA ILE A 115 -5.25 6.51 -0.81
C ILE A 115 -5.08 7.45 0.40
N ILE A 116 -5.39 6.97 1.61
CA ILE A 116 -5.22 7.76 2.84
C ILE A 116 -3.74 8.00 3.14
N LEU A 117 -2.91 6.96 3.05
CA LEU A 117 -1.47 7.08 3.26
C LEU A 117 -0.82 8.03 2.26
N GLU A 118 -1.22 7.96 0.98
CA GLU A 118 -0.73 8.86 -0.07
C GLU A 118 -1.07 10.32 0.22
N ALA A 119 -2.27 10.63 0.69
CA ALA A 119 -2.63 11.98 1.08
C ALA A 119 -1.74 12.54 2.21
N ILE A 120 -1.23 11.67 3.10
CA ILE A 120 -0.40 12.06 4.23
C ILE A 120 1.09 12.11 3.85
N TYR A 121 1.59 11.08 3.14
CA TYR A 121 3.03 10.88 2.97
C TYR A 121 3.58 11.44 1.66
N GLU A 122 2.80 11.49 0.56
CA GLU A 122 3.28 11.99 -0.73
C GLU A 122 3.89 13.40 -0.66
N PRO A 123 3.30 14.35 0.10
CA PRO A 123 3.86 15.71 0.22
C PRO A 123 5.20 15.77 0.97
N ILE A 124 5.51 14.75 1.78
CA ILE A 124 6.70 14.76 2.64
C ILE A 124 7.80 13.81 2.19
N PHE A 125 7.55 12.97 1.18
CA PHE A 125 8.59 12.15 0.60
C PHE A 125 9.68 13.01 -0.05
N MET A 126 10.92 12.55 0.06
CA MET A 126 12.07 13.24 -0.54
C MET A 126 11.92 13.32 -2.07
N ASP A 127 12.37 14.43 -2.66
CA ASP A 127 12.33 14.61 -4.11
C ASP A 127 13.16 13.60 -4.88
N THR A 128 14.17 13.03 -4.23
CA THR A 128 15.02 11.96 -4.77
C THR A 128 14.34 10.58 -4.80
N SER A 129 13.19 10.41 -4.14
CA SER A 129 12.39 9.18 -4.23
C SER A 129 11.51 9.21 -5.47
N HIS A 130 11.68 8.25 -6.38
CA HIS A 130 10.94 8.15 -7.66
C HIS A 130 10.09 6.89 -7.77
N GLY A 131 10.32 5.88 -6.91
CA GLY A 131 9.67 4.57 -7.01
C GLY A 131 8.21 4.59 -6.57
N PHE A 132 7.31 4.09 -7.41
CA PHE A 132 5.88 3.87 -7.10
C PHE A 132 5.12 5.11 -6.60
N ARG A 133 5.55 6.29 -6.97
CA ARG A 133 4.92 7.57 -6.60
C ARG A 133 4.12 8.16 -7.77
N PRO A 134 3.02 8.89 -7.51
CA PRO A 134 2.29 9.64 -8.53
C PRO A 134 3.22 10.60 -9.29
N ASN A 135 3.07 10.65 -10.62
CA ASN A 135 3.86 11.52 -11.50
C ASN A 135 5.39 11.33 -11.43
N ARG A 136 5.86 10.24 -10.83
CA ARG A 136 7.27 9.84 -10.78
C ARG A 136 7.48 8.53 -11.55
N SER A 137 8.67 8.35 -12.13
CA SER A 137 8.99 7.17 -12.94
C SER A 137 10.51 6.99 -13.06
N CYS A 138 10.95 5.90 -13.67
CA CYS A 138 12.36 5.73 -14.05
C CYS A 138 12.87 6.89 -14.92
N HIS A 139 12.02 7.47 -15.79
CA HIS A 139 12.42 8.60 -16.62
C HIS A 139 12.67 9.87 -15.79
N THR A 140 11.82 10.15 -14.78
CA THR A 140 12.06 11.30 -13.88
C THR A 140 13.33 11.12 -13.06
N ALA A 141 13.63 9.88 -12.60
CA ALA A 141 14.88 9.57 -11.91
C ALA A 141 16.09 9.80 -12.83
N LEU A 142 16.05 9.33 -14.07
CA LEU A 142 17.12 9.54 -15.05
C LEU A 142 17.31 11.02 -15.38
N GLN A 143 16.23 11.79 -15.43
CA GLN A 143 16.33 13.25 -15.61
C GLN A 143 17.03 13.92 -14.43
N SER A 144 16.68 13.57 -13.18
CA SER A 144 17.38 14.09 -12.00
C SER A 144 18.87 13.75 -12.08
N VAL A 145 19.23 12.51 -12.36
CA VAL A 145 20.65 12.12 -12.54
C VAL A 145 21.33 12.97 -13.61
N LYS A 146 20.67 13.14 -14.77
CA LYS A 146 21.23 13.91 -15.90
C LYS A 146 21.50 15.38 -15.53
N TYR A 147 20.64 16.01 -14.77
CA TYR A 147 20.74 17.45 -14.49
C TYR A 147 21.46 17.77 -13.20
N GLU A 148 21.24 16.99 -12.14
CA GLU A 148 21.76 17.28 -10.80
C GLU A 148 23.17 16.73 -10.59
N PHE A 149 23.56 15.64 -11.32
CA PHE A 149 24.90 15.03 -11.20
C PHE A 149 25.92 15.65 -12.16
N ARG A 150 25.64 16.80 -12.76
CA ARG A 150 26.58 17.51 -13.61
C ARG A 150 27.82 17.92 -12.80
N GLY A 151 28.99 17.50 -13.28
CA GLY A 151 30.27 17.78 -12.61
C GLY A 151 30.62 16.79 -11.48
N ALA A 152 29.77 15.83 -11.17
CA ALA A 152 30.12 14.76 -10.25
C ALA A 152 31.30 13.94 -10.82
N ARG A 153 32.35 13.78 -10.03
CA ARG A 153 33.52 12.95 -10.40
C ARG A 153 33.42 11.54 -9.86
N TRP A 154 32.60 11.35 -8.83
CA TRP A 154 32.42 10.08 -8.15
C TRP A 154 30.95 9.87 -7.88
N PHE A 155 30.49 8.63 -7.96
CA PHE A 155 29.19 8.22 -7.47
C PHE A 155 29.33 6.93 -6.67
N ILE A 156 28.46 6.77 -5.68
CA ILE A 156 28.38 5.57 -4.85
C ILE A 156 27.06 4.89 -5.19
N GLU A 157 27.16 3.66 -5.68
CA GLU A 157 25.99 2.83 -5.94
C GLU A 157 25.72 1.91 -4.75
N GLY A 158 24.48 1.87 -4.28
CA GLY A 158 24.03 0.98 -3.22
C GLY A 158 22.69 0.35 -3.58
N ASP A 159 22.51 -0.91 -3.17
CA ASP A 159 21.23 -1.64 -3.32
C ASP A 159 20.84 -2.32 -2.02
N ILE A 160 19.55 -2.25 -1.67
CA ILE A 160 19.00 -2.91 -0.48
C ILE A 160 18.56 -4.32 -0.87
N LYS A 161 19.35 -5.31 -0.49
CA LYS A 161 19.05 -6.72 -0.76
C LYS A 161 17.73 -7.12 -0.10
N GLY A 162 16.76 -7.54 -0.92
CA GLY A 162 15.48 -8.05 -0.44
C GLY A 162 14.69 -7.03 0.38
N CYS A 163 14.65 -5.76 -0.04
CA CYS A 163 14.00 -4.67 0.70
C CYS A 163 12.61 -5.06 1.20
N PHE A 164 11.73 -5.50 0.29
CA PHE A 164 10.36 -5.89 0.66
C PHE A 164 10.29 -7.08 1.62
N ASP A 165 11.22 -8.01 1.55
CA ASP A 165 11.19 -9.25 2.36
C ASP A 165 11.76 -9.02 3.76
N ASN A 166 12.59 -7.97 3.95
CA ASN A 166 13.33 -7.72 5.18
C ASN A 166 12.82 -6.55 6.02
N ILE A 167 11.72 -5.89 5.61
CA ILE A 167 11.13 -4.80 6.41
C ILE A 167 10.70 -5.33 7.77
N ASN A 168 11.26 -4.79 8.85
CA ASN A 168 10.82 -5.13 10.20
C ASN A 168 9.48 -4.47 10.49
N HIS A 169 8.47 -5.26 10.80
CA HIS A 169 7.10 -4.78 11.04
C HIS A 169 7.01 -3.76 12.18
N ASN A 170 7.74 -3.98 13.28
CA ASN A 170 7.68 -3.08 14.44
C ASN A 170 8.35 -1.74 14.12
N VAL A 171 9.46 -1.76 13.38
CA VAL A 171 10.13 -0.53 12.93
C VAL A 171 9.24 0.24 11.97
N LEU A 172 8.63 -0.43 11.00
CA LEU A 172 7.69 0.20 10.05
C LEU A 172 6.52 0.85 10.78
N VAL A 173 5.89 0.12 11.69
CA VAL A 173 4.78 0.64 12.52
C VAL A 173 5.22 1.83 13.35
N SER A 174 6.44 1.79 13.92
CA SER A 174 7.00 2.94 14.66
C SER A 174 7.19 4.16 13.76
N CYS A 175 7.63 3.96 12.50
CA CYS A 175 7.75 5.05 11.52
C CYS A 175 6.37 5.64 11.18
N ILE A 176 5.37 4.80 10.92
CA ILE A 176 4.00 5.24 10.66
C ILE A 176 3.45 6.03 11.85
N ASN A 177 3.68 5.57 13.07
CA ASN A 177 3.21 6.20 14.29
C ASN A 177 3.85 7.58 14.59
N LYS A 178 4.89 7.99 13.87
CA LYS A 178 5.41 9.36 13.98
C LYS A 178 4.40 10.37 13.42
N LYS A 179 3.70 10.02 12.35
CA LYS A 179 2.73 10.88 11.64
C LYS A 179 1.27 10.53 11.93
N ILE A 180 0.98 9.27 12.20
CA ILE A 180 -0.38 8.76 12.35
C ILE A 180 -0.57 8.25 13.78
N LYS A 181 -1.34 9.00 14.58
CA LYS A 181 -1.70 8.62 15.96
C LYS A 181 -3.13 8.06 16.00
N ASP A 182 -3.34 6.99 15.24
CA ASP A 182 -4.61 6.25 15.17
C ASP A 182 -4.34 4.75 15.27
N ALA A 183 -4.54 4.21 16.49
CA ALA A 183 -4.23 2.83 16.80
C ALA A 183 -5.02 1.83 15.94
N ARG A 184 -6.29 2.15 15.59
CA ARG A 184 -7.12 1.29 14.74
C ARG A 184 -6.54 1.21 13.33
N PHE A 185 -6.11 2.34 12.80
CA PHE A 185 -5.51 2.41 11.47
C PHE A 185 -4.19 1.64 11.40
N THR A 186 -3.32 1.86 12.37
CA THR A 186 -2.02 1.17 12.44
C THR A 186 -2.18 -0.33 12.67
N LYS A 187 -3.15 -0.73 13.52
CA LYS A 187 -3.50 -2.14 13.75
C LYS A 187 -3.96 -2.83 12.46
N LEU A 188 -4.74 -2.13 11.63
CA LEU A 188 -5.18 -2.68 10.33
C LEU A 188 -3.99 -2.91 9.39
N ILE A 189 -3.07 -1.96 9.29
CA ILE A 189 -1.82 -2.15 8.52
C ILE A 189 -1.05 -3.35 9.05
N TYR A 190 -0.90 -3.47 10.36
CA TYR A 190 -0.21 -4.60 10.98
C TYR A 190 -0.88 -5.94 10.67
N LYS A 191 -2.23 -6.00 10.63
CA LYS A 191 -2.96 -7.19 10.20
C LYS A 191 -2.60 -7.59 8.76
N PHE A 192 -2.47 -6.65 7.82
CA PHE A 192 -2.03 -6.95 6.45
C PHE A 192 -0.59 -7.47 6.39
N LEU A 193 0.32 -6.91 7.19
CA LEU A 193 1.70 -7.39 7.26
C LEU A 193 1.78 -8.82 7.80
N LYS A 194 0.87 -9.20 8.69
CA LYS A 194 0.80 -10.52 9.35
C LYS A 194 -0.13 -11.51 8.67
N ALA A 195 -0.76 -11.17 7.56
CA ALA A 195 -1.76 -12.02 6.90
C ALA A 195 -1.21 -13.40 6.44
N GLY A 196 0.09 -13.52 6.27
CA GLY A 196 0.71 -14.75 5.79
C GLY A 196 0.50 -14.98 4.28
N PHE A 197 0.91 -16.12 3.80
CA PHE A 197 0.70 -16.52 2.41
C PHE A 197 0.47 -18.03 2.29
N VAL A 198 -0.21 -18.42 1.23
CA VAL A 198 -0.41 -19.82 0.84
C VAL A 198 0.48 -20.10 -0.37
N ASP A 199 1.35 -21.10 -0.24
CA ASP A 199 2.23 -21.61 -1.28
C ASP A 199 1.99 -23.12 -1.43
N ASP A 200 1.62 -23.57 -2.62
CA ASP A 200 1.25 -24.97 -2.88
C ASP A 200 0.29 -25.55 -1.82
N PHE A 201 -0.79 -24.81 -1.53
CA PHE A 201 -1.82 -25.15 -0.53
C PHE A 201 -1.33 -25.18 0.92
N VAL A 202 -0.08 -24.83 1.20
CA VAL A 202 0.48 -24.75 2.56
C VAL A 202 0.49 -23.30 3.04
N TYR A 203 -0.14 -23.06 4.19
CA TYR A 203 -0.10 -21.74 4.84
C TYR A 203 1.25 -21.48 5.50
N ASN A 204 1.76 -20.28 5.27
CA ASN A 204 3.02 -19.79 5.84
C ASN A 204 2.79 -18.46 6.56
N ASN A 205 3.33 -18.35 7.76
CA ASN A 205 3.30 -17.09 8.51
C ASN A 205 4.28 -16.06 7.93
N THR A 206 3.92 -14.78 8.03
CA THR A 206 4.81 -13.66 7.72
C THR A 206 5.34 -13.03 8.99
N TYR A 207 6.64 -13.09 9.21
CA TYR A 207 7.33 -12.54 10.39
C TYR A 207 7.99 -11.20 10.10
N SER A 208 8.39 -10.96 8.85
CA SER A 208 8.99 -9.71 8.34
C SER A 208 8.54 -9.46 6.92
N GLY A 209 8.78 -8.28 6.43
CA GLY A 209 8.53 -7.89 5.05
C GLY A 209 7.10 -7.47 4.76
N CYS A 210 6.96 -6.89 3.57
CA CYS A 210 5.68 -6.59 2.94
C CYS A 210 5.52 -7.50 1.72
N ALA A 211 4.32 -8.03 1.51
CA ALA A 211 4.07 -8.91 0.36
C ALA A 211 4.37 -8.20 -0.96
N GLN A 212 5.30 -8.76 -1.77
CA GLN A 212 5.51 -8.29 -3.13
C GLN A 212 4.23 -8.55 -3.94
N GLY A 213 3.52 -7.49 -4.30
CA GLY A 213 2.20 -7.55 -4.96
C GLY A 213 1.04 -7.09 -4.08
N GLY A 214 1.26 -6.81 -2.80
CA GLY A 214 0.31 -6.08 -1.96
C GLY A 214 0.16 -4.62 -2.42
N ILE A 215 -1.07 -4.11 -2.42
CA ILE A 215 -1.40 -2.77 -2.92
C ILE A 215 -0.74 -1.66 -2.07
N ILE A 216 -0.67 -1.87 -0.75
CA ILE A 216 -0.03 -0.90 0.16
C ILE A 216 1.49 -1.06 0.24
N SER A 217 2.05 -2.17 -0.23
CA SER A 217 3.48 -2.48 -0.03
C SER A 217 4.42 -1.41 -0.63
N PRO A 218 4.16 -0.83 -1.83
CA PRO A 218 5.00 0.21 -2.39
C PRO A 218 5.08 1.47 -1.52
N ILE A 219 3.95 1.96 -1.00
CA ILE A 219 3.94 3.17 -0.18
C ILE A 219 4.54 2.94 1.21
N LEU A 220 4.47 1.69 1.71
CA LEU A 220 5.11 1.33 2.98
C LEU A 220 6.63 1.16 2.86
N ALA A 221 7.15 0.98 1.64
CA ALA A 221 8.58 0.83 1.38
C ALA A 221 9.27 2.17 1.08
N ASN A 222 8.51 3.23 0.72
CA ASN A 222 9.00 4.60 0.54
C ASN A 222 9.16 5.33 1.88
#